data_8fcd993a823a2196a871b8160f3bbeff
#
_entry.id   8fcd993a823a2196a871b8160f3bbeff
#
_cell.length_a   1.000
_cell.length_b   1.000
_cell.length_c   1.000
_cell.angle_alpha   90.00
_cell.angle_beta   90.00
_cell.angle_gamma   90.00
#
_symmetry.space_group_name_H-M   'P 1'
#
loop_
_entity.id
_entity.type
_entity.pdbx_description
1 polymer ?
#
loop_
_entity_poly.entity_id
_entity_poly.type
_entity_poly.pdbx_seq_one_letter_code
_entity_poly.pdbx_strand_id
1 'polypeptide(L)'
;GAETPFLRSKKLSNHYTTSTEAVIDSIKKISSESEKYHCCIYPTAILTQKKDLVNGYKKIKITKADYLIPVTSYDYSPLRPLEKFGSNWIKFKYNKYKKTRSQDLPELFHDTGTFYFYKTSVLLKNKGNLPLKTTYIMIDRIRTTDINEPQDLKIAKLQYNLLKSIKKNGR
;
A
#
# COMPACT_ATOMS: atom_id res chain seq x y z
N GLY A 1 6.70 -22.03 3.05
CA GLY A 1 5.65 -22.41 2.34
C GLY A 1 5.30 -21.67 1.04
N ALA A 2 6.11 -20.72 0.53
CA ALA A 2 5.87 -20.12 -0.78
C ALA A 2 6.64 -20.91 -1.85
N GLU A 3 6.01 -21.10 -3.01
CA GLU A 3 6.67 -21.66 -4.18
C GLU A 3 7.42 -20.56 -4.94
N THR A 4 8.54 -20.93 -5.55
CA THR A 4 9.37 -20.04 -6.37
C THR A 4 9.49 -20.61 -7.79
N PRO A 5 8.41 -20.62 -8.58
CA PRO A 5 8.36 -21.35 -9.84
C PRO A 5 9.27 -20.76 -10.93
N PHE A 6 9.73 -19.51 -10.78
CA PHE A 6 10.62 -18.84 -11.72
C PHE A 6 11.39 -17.69 -11.08
N LEU A 7 12.46 -17.27 -11.74
CA LEU A 7 13.16 -16.03 -11.42
C LEU A 7 12.61 -14.88 -12.28
N ARG A 8 12.48 -13.69 -11.68
CA ARG A 8 12.14 -12.48 -12.41
C ARG A 8 13.23 -12.16 -13.44
N SER A 9 12.83 -11.84 -14.66
CA SER A 9 13.79 -11.55 -15.73
C SER A 9 14.62 -10.30 -15.42
N LYS A 10 15.88 -10.26 -15.89
CA LYS A 10 16.74 -9.07 -15.74
C LYS A 10 16.10 -7.81 -16.33
N LYS A 11 15.34 -7.94 -17.44
CA LYS A 11 14.61 -6.84 -18.07
C LYS A 11 13.59 -6.19 -17.12
N LEU A 12 12.94 -6.97 -16.26
CA LEU A 12 11.95 -6.49 -15.28
C LEU A 12 12.55 -6.22 -13.90
N SER A 13 13.86 -6.38 -13.71
CA SER A 13 14.56 -6.21 -12.44
C SER A 13 15.40 -4.92 -12.41
N ASN A 14 15.05 -3.93 -13.21
CA ASN A 14 15.67 -2.61 -13.23
C ASN A 14 14.89 -1.61 -12.37
N HIS A 15 15.44 -0.39 -12.20
CA HIS A 15 14.87 0.67 -11.38
C HIS A 15 13.61 1.33 -11.96
N TYR A 16 13.27 1.08 -13.23
CA TYR A 16 12.15 1.70 -13.94
C TYR A 16 10.93 0.80 -14.02
N THR A 17 11.11 -0.50 -13.84
CA THR A 17 10.01 -1.47 -13.91
C THR A 17 9.07 -1.31 -12.74
N THR A 18 7.81 -1.09 -13.02
CA THR A 18 6.76 -0.99 -12.01
C THR A 18 6.42 -2.34 -11.40
N SER A 19 5.95 -2.33 -10.16
CA SER A 19 5.45 -3.56 -9.51
C SER A 19 4.33 -4.21 -10.32
N THR A 20 3.50 -3.42 -10.99
CA THR A 20 2.41 -3.92 -11.82
C THR A 20 2.90 -4.71 -13.03
N GLU A 21 3.96 -4.24 -13.72
CA GLU A 21 4.58 -4.99 -14.82
C GLU A 21 5.12 -6.33 -14.34
N ALA A 22 5.76 -6.35 -13.18
CA ALA A 22 6.25 -7.59 -12.59
C ALA A 22 5.11 -8.56 -12.23
N VAL A 23 3.98 -8.06 -11.70
CA VAL A 23 2.79 -8.88 -11.40
C VAL A 23 2.18 -9.45 -12.69
N ILE A 24 2.03 -8.65 -13.74
CA ILE A 24 1.50 -9.11 -15.04
C ILE A 24 2.39 -10.21 -15.64
N ASP A 25 3.71 -10.04 -15.62
CA ASP A 25 4.66 -11.07 -16.09
C ASP A 25 4.53 -12.37 -15.27
N SER A 26 4.39 -12.23 -13.95
CA SER A 26 4.22 -13.38 -13.05
C SER A 26 2.93 -14.16 -13.35
N ILE A 27 1.80 -13.46 -13.50
CA ILE A 27 0.50 -14.07 -13.84
C ILE A 27 0.61 -14.90 -15.13
N LYS A 28 1.26 -14.34 -16.16
CA LYS A 28 1.45 -15.04 -17.44
C LYS A 28 2.37 -16.25 -17.31
N LYS A 29 3.48 -16.12 -16.57
CA LYS A 29 4.44 -17.23 -16.41
C LYS A 29 3.87 -18.44 -15.66
N ILE A 30 2.96 -18.22 -14.72
CA ILE A 30 2.29 -19.31 -13.99
C ILE A 30 0.96 -19.71 -14.61
N SER A 31 0.63 -19.16 -15.79
CA SER A 31 -0.59 -19.46 -16.56
C SER A 31 -1.87 -19.32 -15.72
N SER A 32 -1.94 -18.24 -14.92
CA SER A 32 -3.06 -17.99 -14.01
C SER A 32 -4.00 -16.86 -14.46
N GLU A 33 -4.03 -16.57 -15.77
CA GLU A 33 -4.88 -15.52 -16.35
C GLU A 33 -6.38 -15.77 -16.17
N SER A 34 -6.78 -17.04 -16.01
CA SER A 34 -8.16 -17.44 -15.74
C SER A 34 -8.62 -17.11 -14.33
N GLU A 35 -7.69 -16.91 -13.39
CA GLU A 35 -8.02 -16.54 -12.02
C GLU A 35 -8.68 -15.16 -11.96
N LYS A 36 -9.79 -15.07 -11.23
CA LYS A 36 -10.58 -13.84 -11.19
C LYS A 36 -9.86 -12.68 -10.49
N TYR A 37 -9.09 -12.99 -9.44
CA TYR A 37 -8.37 -12.02 -8.63
C TYR A 37 -6.97 -12.51 -8.30
N HIS A 38 -5.99 -11.60 -8.31
CA HIS A 38 -4.65 -11.83 -7.80
C HIS A 38 -4.35 -10.89 -6.64
N CYS A 39 -3.53 -11.35 -5.70
CA CYS A 39 -2.99 -10.55 -4.61
C CYS A 39 -1.48 -10.42 -4.77
N CYS A 40 -1.00 -9.20 -4.92
CA CYS A 40 0.42 -8.89 -4.80
C CYS A 40 0.72 -8.50 -3.35
N ILE A 41 1.69 -9.16 -2.72
CA ILE A 41 2.16 -8.83 -1.37
C ILE A 41 3.63 -8.41 -1.50
N TYR A 42 3.96 -7.22 -0.99
CA TYR A 42 5.33 -6.76 -1.03
C TYR A 42 6.20 -7.48 0.01
N PRO A 43 7.47 -7.77 -0.30
CA PRO A 43 8.37 -8.43 0.65
C PRO A 43 8.61 -7.59 1.92
N THR A 44 8.43 -6.29 1.82
CA THR A 44 8.52 -5.32 2.93
C THR A 44 7.27 -5.27 3.82
N ALA A 45 6.19 -5.97 3.46
CA ALA A 45 4.90 -5.97 4.16
C ALA A 45 4.91 -6.85 5.45
N ILE A 46 5.96 -6.73 6.27
CA ILE A 46 6.22 -7.62 7.43
C ILE A 46 5.21 -7.49 8.57
N LEU A 47 4.43 -6.42 8.61
CA LEU A 47 3.38 -6.18 9.62
C LEU A 47 1.97 -6.55 9.13
N THR A 48 1.84 -7.03 7.89
CA THR A 48 0.57 -7.49 7.32
C THR A 48 0.11 -8.75 8.04
N GLN A 49 -1.17 -8.82 8.38
CA GLN A 49 -1.77 -9.93 9.08
C GLN A 49 -2.72 -10.72 8.16
N LYS A 50 -2.89 -12.01 8.44
CA LYS A 50 -3.85 -12.86 7.70
C LYS A 50 -5.25 -12.23 7.59
N LYS A 51 -5.73 -11.59 8.67
CA LYS A 51 -7.03 -10.92 8.68
C LYS A 51 -7.16 -9.81 7.64
N ASP A 52 -6.06 -9.08 7.36
CA ASP A 52 -6.06 -7.98 6.40
C ASP A 52 -6.28 -8.51 4.98
N LEU A 53 -5.57 -9.58 4.63
CA LEU A 53 -5.74 -10.25 3.33
C LEU A 53 -7.12 -10.85 3.17
N VAL A 54 -7.63 -11.54 4.20
CA VAL A 54 -8.99 -12.13 4.18
C VAL A 54 -10.06 -11.04 4.03
N ASN A 55 -9.95 -9.95 4.78
CA ASN A 55 -10.90 -8.83 4.71
C ASN A 55 -10.80 -8.09 3.37
N GLY A 56 -9.59 -7.90 2.85
CA GLY A 56 -9.36 -7.32 1.53
C GLY A 56 -10.02 -8.14 0.42
N TYR A 57 -9.79 -9.46 0.43
CA TYR A 57 -10.42 -10.36 -0.54
C TYR A 57 -11.94 -10.37 -0.46
N LYS A 58 -12.51 -10.42 0.75
CA LYS A 58 -13.96 -10.31 0.93
C LYS A 58 -14.49 -8.99 0.39
N LYS A 59 -13.82 -7.88 0.70
CA LYS A 59 -14.26 -6.54 0.30
C LYS A 59 -14.25 -6.36 -1.21
N ILE A 60 -13.17 -6.74 -1.92
CA ILE A 60 -13.10 -6.61 -3.38
C ILE A 60 -14.19 -7.46 -4.07
N LYS A 61 -14.54 -8.62 -3.52
CA LYS A 61 -15.63 -9.47 -4.04
C LYS A 61 -17.00 -8.83 -3.84
N ILE A 62 -17.28 -8.32 -2.64
CA ILE A 62 -18.59 -7.72 -2.30
C ILE A 62 -18.82 -6.43 -3.10
N THR A 63 -17.81 -5.57 -3.17
CA THR A 63 -17.89 -4.30 -3.89
C THR A 63 -17.82 -4.45 -5.41
N LYS A 64 -17.45 -5.64 -5.90
CA LYS A 64 -17.16 -5.92 -7.32
C LYS A 64 -16.14 -4.91 -7.89
N ALA A 65 -15.23 -4.43 -7.05
CA ALA A 65 -14.18 -3.51 -7.45
C ALA A 65 -13.15 -4.20 -8.35
N ASP A 66 -12.45 -3.40 -9.12
CA ASP A 66 -11.40 -3.88 -10.03
C ASP A 66 -10.01 -3.87 -9.35
N TYR A 67 -9.86 -3.04 -8.32
CA TYR A 67 -8.64 -2.89 -7.55
C TYR A 67 -8.95 -2.63 -6.07
N LEU A 68 -8.12 -3.17 -5.19
CA LEU A 68 -8.18 -2.85 -3.76
C LEU A 68 -6.80 -2.43 -3.28
N ILE A 69 -6.78 -1.31 -2.57
CA ILE A 69 -5.60 -0.71 -1.97
C ILE A 69 -5.75 -0.65 -0.45
N PRO A 70 -4.79 -1.14 0.34
CA PRO A 70 -4.77 -0.91 1.77
C PRO A 70 -4.29 0.50 2.04
N VAL A 71 -5.02 1.22 2.87
CA VAL A 71 -4.74 2.63 3.18
C VAL A 71 -4.67 2.86 4.68
N THR A 72 -4.03 3.96 5.06
CA THR A 72 -4.04 4.48 6.43
C THR A 72 -4.20 5.99 6.42
N SER A 73 -4.59 6.56 7.56
CA SER A 73 -4.71 8.01 7.72
C SER A 73 -3.34 8.67 7.82
N TYR A 74 -3.24 9.91 7.37
CA TYR A 74 -2.06 10.74 7.59
C TYR A 74 -1.93 11.13 9.06
N ASP A 75 -0.69 11.16 9.58
CA ASP A 75 -0.37 11.73 10.90
C ASP A 75 -0.58 13.25 10.91
N TYR A 76 -0.15 13.87 9.83
CA TYR A 76 -0.31 15.30 9.58
C TYR A 76 -0.99 15.48 8.22
N SER A 77 -2.02 16.32 8.18
CA SER A 77 -2.78 16.51 6.94
C SER A 77 -1.86 16.98 5.79
N PRO A 78 -1.90 16.29 4.64
CA PRO A 78 -1.12 16.69 3.46
C PRO A 78 -1.66 17.98 2.81
N LEU A 79 -2.75 18.53 3.31
CA LEU A 79 -3.31 19.81 2.84
C LEU A 79 -2.63 21.03 3.45
N ARG A 80 -1.76 20.85 4.45
CA ARG A 80 -1.00 21.93 5.10
C ARG A 80 0.52 21.73 5.02
N PRO A 81 1.07 21.33 3.86
CA PRO A 81 2.50 21.15 3.74
C PRO A 81 3.21 22.50 3.70
N LEU A 82 4.42 22.50 4.19
CA LEU A 82 5.34 23.63 4.10
C LEU A 82 6.36 23.38 2.98
N GLU A 83 6.68 24.39 2.22
CA GLU A 83 7.73 24.34 1.21
C GLU A 83 8.81 25.38 1.46
N LYS A 84 10.03 25.09 1.07
CA LYS A 84 11.14 26.06 1.17
C LYS A 84 10.85 27.28 0.28
N PHE A 85 11.16 28.47 0.82
CA PHE A 85 11.07 29.75 0.12
C PHE A 85 12.38 30.51 0.35
N GLY A 86 13.22 30.57 -0.67
CA GLY A 86 14.59 31.05 -0.52
C GLY A 86 15.46 30.12 0.33
N SER A 87 16.58 30.62 0.84
CA SER A 87 17.56 29.82 1.60
C SER A 87 17.15 29.56 3.05
N ASN A 88 16.43 30.48 3.69
CA ASN A 88 16.18 30.46 5.15
C ASN A 88 14.70 30.49 5.54
N TRP A 89 13.79 30.43 4.60
CA TRP A 89 12.37 30.62 4.86
C TRP A 89 11.54 29.42 4.41
N ILE A 90 10.39 29.29 5.06
CA ILE A 90 9.35 28.32 4.69
C ILE A 90 8.00 29.04 4.54
N LYS A 91 7.13 28.52 3.71
CA LYS A 91 5.76 29.01 3.55
C LYS A 91 4.77 27.84 3.38
N PHE A 92 3.50 28.08 3.66
CA PHE A 92 2.45 27.12 3.31
C PHE A 92 2.33 27.00 1.80
N LYS A 93 2.38 25.75 1.28
CA LYS A 93 2.17 25.49 -0.14
C LYS A 93 0.74 25.83 -0.56
N TYR A 94 -0.26 25.52 0.29
CA TYR A 94 -1.66 25.79 0.00
C TYR A 94 -2.23 26.83 0.96
N ASN A 95 -2.33 28.08 0.49
CA ASN A 95 -2.85 29.20 1.29
C ASN A 95 -4.30 28.99 1.77
N LYS A 96 -5.11 28.24 0.99
CA LYS A 96 -6.50 27.92 1.31
C LYS A 96 -6.66 27.32 2.72
N TYR A 97 -5.73 26.47 3.13
CA TYR A 97 -5.82 25.71 4.38
C TYR A 97 -5.00 26.29 5.53
N LYS A 98 -4.31 27.41 5.32
CA LYS A 98 -3.41 28.03 6.29
C LYS A 98 -4.06 28.29 7.66
N LYS A 99 -5.32 28.75 7.65
CA LYS A 99 -6.09 29.11 8.85
C LYS A 99 -7.08 28.01 9.30
N THR A 100 -7.18 26.90 8.57
CA THR A 100 -8.11 25.81 8.90
C THR A 100 -7.53 25.00 10.07
N ARG A 101 -8.35 24.72 11.10
CA ARG A 101 -7.93 23.86 12.21
C ARG A 101 -7.75 22.43 11.70
N SER A 102 -6.85 21.66 12.31
CA SER A 102 -6.54 20.30 11.85
C SER A 102 -7.77 19.37 11.84
N GLN A 103 -8.66 19.51 12.82
CA GLN A 103 -9.89 18.72 12.92
C GLN A 103 -10.99 19.11 11.89
N ASP A 104 -10.87 20.27 11.27
CA ASP A 104 -11.83 20.75 10.27
C ASP A 104 -11.34 20.45 8.83
N LEU A 105 -10.17 19.86 8.68
CA LEU A 105 -9.65 19.42 7.39
C LEU A 105 -10.33 18.10 6.96
N PRO A 106 -10.58 17.90 5.66
CA PRO A 106 -11.09 16.63 5.18
C PRO A 106 -10.13 15.50 5.53
N GLU A 107 -10.69 14.35 5.90
CA GLU A 107 -9.93 13.14 6.14
C GLU A 107 -9.35 12.64 4.82
N LEU A 108 -8.05 12.38 4.81
CA LEU A 108 -7.31 11.86 3.66
C LEU A 108 -6.52 10.64 4.08
N PHE A 109 -6.30 9.77 3.12
CA PHE A 109 -5.59 8.51 3.31
C PHE A 109 -4.42 8.42 2.35
N HIS A 110 -3.42 7.61 2.71
CA HIS A 110 -2.35 7.23 1.79
C HIS A 110 -2.24 5.71 1.72
N ASP A 111 -1.66 5.24 0.63
CA ASP A 111 -1.28 3.86 0.42
C ASP A 111 -0.30 3.40 1.50
N THR A 112 -0.47 2.17 1.97
CA THR A 112 0.43 1.57 2.97
C THR A 112 1.63 0.86 2.38
N GLY A 113 1.70 0.70 1.04
CA GLY A 113 2.81 0.02 0.37
C GLY A 113 2.94 -1.47 0.73
N THR A 114 1.85 -2.16 1.09
CA THR A 114 1.95 -3.51 1.66
C THR A 114 1.43 -4.61 0.74
N PHE A 115 0.18 -4.55 0.30
CA PHE A 115 -0.41 -5.54 -0.60
C PHE A 115 -1.54 -4.94 -1.42
N TYR A 116 -1.87 -5.58 -2.56
CA TYR A 116 -2.90 -5.09 -3.46
C TYR A 116 -3.67 -6.25 -4.04
N PHE A 117 -4.99 -6.12 -4.16
CA PHE A 117 -5.80 -7.07 -4.92
C PHE A 117 -6.18 -6.47 -6.26
N TYR A 118 -6.08 -7.29 -7.29
CA TYR A 118 -6.39 -6.93 -8.66
C TYR A 118 -7.44 -7.88 -9.23
N LYS A 119 -8.41 -7.34 -9.95
CA LYS A 119 -9.21 -8.12 -10.87
C LYS A 119 -8.36 -8.40 -12.12
N THR A 120 -8.06 -9.65 -12.37
CA THR A 120 -7.08 -10.10 -13.36
C THR A 120 -7.33 -9.52 -14.74
N SER A 121 -8.57 -9.64 -15.26
CA SER A 121 -8.92 -9.14 -16.58
C SER A 121 -8.69 -7.62 -16.74
N VAL A 122 -8.91 -6.85 -15.69
CA VAL A 122 -8.70 -5.40 -15.70
C VAL A 122 -7.21 -5.06 -15.60
N LEU A 123 -6.47 -5.76 -14.75
CA LEU A 123 -5.02 -5.60 -14.63
C LEU A 123 -4.32 -5.83 -15.97
N LEU A 124 -4.63 -6.94 -16.64
CA LEU A 124 -4.04 -7.31 -17.92
C LEU A 124 -4.39 -6.30 -19.04
N LYS A 125 -5.63 -5.80 -19.05
CA LYS A 125 -6.10 -4.81 -20.03
C LYS A 125 -5.47 -3.43 -19.81
N ASN A 126 -5.41 -2.97 -18.57
CA ASN A 126 -5.06 -1.57 -18.24
C ASN A 126 -3.55 -1.34 -18.05
N LYS A 127 -2.72 -2.39 -18.11
CA LYS A 127 -1.25 -2.33 -18.01
C LYS A 127 -0.75 -1.46 -16.82
N GLY A 128 -1.49 -1.47 -15.71
CA GLY A 128 -1.07 -0.78 -14.48
C GLY A 128 -1.68 0.59 -14.20
N ASN A 129 -2.48 1.12 -15.09
CA ASN A 129 -3.27 2.30 -14.75
C ASN A 129 -4.31 1.95 -13.66
N LEU A 130 -4.42 2.82 -12.66
CA LEU A 130 -5.37 2.62 -11.57
C LEU A 130 -6.81 2.64 -12.12
N PRO A 131 -7.60 1.57 -11.92
CA PRO A 131 -8.96 1.52 -12.44
C PRO A 131 -9.90 2.44 -11.65
N LEU A 132 -10.93 2.95 -12.31
CA LEU A 132 -11.94 3.82 -11.68
C LEU A 132 -12.67 3.12 -10.51
N LYS A 133 -12.90 1.80 -10.61
CA LYS A 133 -13.55 1.01 -9.55
C LYS A 133 -12.51 0.50 -8.54
N THR A 134 -11.93 1.44 -7.81
CA THR A 134 -10.99 1.14 -6.73
C THR A 134 -11.70 1.16 -5.38
N THR A 135 -11.50 0.13 -4.56
CA THR A 135 -11.94 0.07 -3.16
C THR A 135 -10.72 0.03 -2.24
N TYR A 136 -10.94 0.17 -0.94
CA TYR A 136 -9.85 0.20 0.03
C TYR A 136 -10.19 -0.57 1.30
N ILE A 137 -9.18 -0.91 2.09
CA ILE A 137 -9.33 -1.28 3.51
C ILE A 137 -8.41 -0.40 4.36
N MET A 138 -8.89 -0.11 5.57
CA MET A 138 -8.09 0.62 6.55
C MET A 138 -7.13 -0.31 7.27
N ILE A 139 -5.88 0.11 7.37
CA ILE A 139 -4.84 -0.53 8.18
C ILE A 139 -4.44 0.42 9.30
N ASP A 140 -4.32 -0.11 10.52
CA ASP A 140 -3.85 0.70 11.65
C ASP A 140 -2.45 1.28 11.37
N ARG A 141 -2.25 2.56 11.63
CA ARG A 141 -0.98 3.27 11.45
C ARG A 141 0.21 2.57 12.09
N ILE A 142 0.01 1.95 13.25
CA ILE A 142 1.05 1.17 13.94
C ILE A 142 1.56 -0.02 13.13
N ARG A 143 0.95 -0.35 11.99
CA ARG A 143 1.29 -1.48 11.12
C ARG A 143 1.65 -1.06 9.69
N THR A 144 1.97 0.20 9.48
CA THR A 144 2.11 0.79 8.14
C THR A 144 3.49 1.43 7.90
N THR A 145 4.55 0.83 8.39
CA THR A 145 5.90 1.29 8.04
C THR A 145 6.27 0.80 6.65
N ASP A 146 6.50 1.71 5.73
CA ASP A 146 7.11 1.43 4.43
C ASP A 146 8.63 1.33 4.64
N ILE A 147 9.22 0.19 4.22
CA ILE A 147 10.63 -0.11 4.47
C ILE A 147 11.43 0.20 3.20
N ASN A 148 12.03 1.37 3.17
CA ASN A 148 12.91 1.83 2.09
C ASN A 148 14.38 1.89 2.55
N GLU A 149 14.62 2.14 3.84
CA GLU A 149 15.95 2.32 4.42
C GLU A 149 16.15 1.42 5.67
N PRO A 150 17.41 1.17 6.09
CA PRO A 150 17.69 0.37 7.28
C PRO A 150 17.03 0.89 8.57
N GLN A 151 16.78 2.20 8.66
CA GLN A 151 16.09 2.81 9.78
C GLN A 151 14.62 2.39 9.85
N ASP A 152 13.93 2.30 8.71
CA ASP A 152 12.53 1.87 8.64
C ASP A 152 12.38 0.43 9.15
N LEU A 153 13.35 -0.44 8.84
CA LEU A 153 13.37 -1.81 9.36
C LEU A 153 13.49 -1.85 10.88
N LYS A 154 14.26 -0.93 11.50
CA LYS A 154 14.33 -0.80 12.97
C LYS A 154 12.97 -0.40 13.54
N ILE A 155 12.31 0.58 12.93
CA ILE A 155 10.96 1.02 13.32
C ILE A 155 9.98 -0.13 13.21
N ALA A 156 9.95 -0.83 12.08
CA ALA A 156 9.07 -1.97 11.86
C ALA A 156 9.30 -3.10 12.88
N LYS A 157 10.55 -3.37 13.31
CA LYS A 157 10.86 -4.32 14.38
C LYS A 157 10.28 -3.88 15.73
N LEU A 158 10.37 -2.61 16.08
CA LEU A 158 9.77 -2.06 17.30
C LEU A 158 8.25 -2.19 17.28
N GLN A 159 7.61 -1.84 16.17
CA GLN A 159 6.17 -1.99 15.97
C GLN A 159 5.73 -3.46 16.09
N TYR A 160 6.47 -4.39 15.49
CA TYR A 160 6.21 -5.82 15.61
C TYR A 160 6.25 -6.31 17.07
N ASN A 161 7.26 -5.89 17.84
CA ASN A 161 7.39 -6.23 19.26
C ASN A 161 6.24 -5.64 20.08
N LEU A 162 5.86 -4.39 19.82
CA LEU A 162 4.72 -3.75 20.47
C LEU A 162 3.41 -4.50 20.17
N LEU A 163 3.17 -4.88 18.92
CA LEU A 163 1.99 -5.67 18.55
C LEU A 163 1.95 -7.04 19.21
N LYS A 164 3.12 -7.68 19.44
CA LYS A 164 3.20 -8.92 20.21
C LYS A 164 2.84 -8.73 21.68
N SER A 165 3.31 -7.66 22.31
CA SER A 165 3.02 -7.37 23.72
C SER A 165 1.53 -7.07 23.94
N ILE A 166 0.91 -6.26 23.06
CA ILE A 166 -0.53 -5.97 23.11
C ILE A 166 -1.36 -7.25 23.02
N LYS A 167 -1.00 -8.18 22.11
CA LYS A 167 -1.70 -9.47 21.99
C LYS A 167 -1.53 -10.37 23.22
N LYS A 168 -0.42 -10.25 23.93
CA LYS A 168 -0.14 -11.07 25.13
C LYS A 168 -0.89 -10.54 26.35
N ASN A 169 -1.05 -9.23 26.46
CA ASN A 169 -1.73 -8.56 27.57
C ASN A 169 -3.26 -8.44 27.39
N GLY A 170 -3.77 -8.66 26.21
CA GLY A 170 -5.21 -8.63 25.90
C GLY A 170 -5.90 -10.00 25.95
N ARG A 171 -5.21 -11.00 26.54
CA ARG A 171 -5.75 -12.30 26.94
C ARG A 171 -5.84 -12.36 28.46
#